data_c8a276a01952af8f2edd9eaa1b0fcf40
#
_entry.id   c8a276a01952af8f2edd9eaa1b0fcf40
#
_cell.length_a   1.000
_cell.length_b   1.000
_cell.length_c   1.000
_cell.angle_alpha   90.00
_cell.angle_beta   90.00
_cell.angle_gamma   90.00
#
_symmetry.space_group_name_H-M   'P 1'
#
loop_
_entity.id
_entity.type
_entity.pdbx_description
1 polymer ?
#
loop_
_entity_poly.entity_id
_entity_poly.type
_entity_poly.pdbx_seq_one_letter_code
_entity_poly.pdbx_strand_id
1 'polypeptide(L)'
;MSTGSSTVEAAVRAERTRILSGLLGDLQELAGVAVATMREEIPAYDAQGPAFHADVRDQVVKHYRAKLGVLLEDRTVTFEDISFTRRAAMRRARAGVALADYINAFRVGQQVFWEAVVERAGHTYAGREAALSLATPLMRYCDFASTHAANAYMEFQQYAAAEAVRETRDLLETLLAGCAPTRGREVAAAQAHGLGQDARTPLLVVTAVLAGSAADPEDARHSACAAIARIAGNGTRTLSVVRRSEIVAIPVLGPGTGPEELCDRLQGVVESLAVEGVRLAMGVSTVATGAAQIPQAYQEARAVLDFVPEEGGVAALPRITPFQYLALKADDTARNLVDPRITSLLSEDRARGGVLTATIRAFAAADLNLRTAAERLQIHPNTAQYRMRRIQERTGRSLRSINDLVELLVAIALHDALPTNAGQKRLAAATNESRGISDVRSFHEPR
;
A
#
# COMPACT_ATOMS: atom_id res chain seq x y z
N MET A 1 63.35 -33.70 21.64
CA MET A 1 61.87 -33.55 21.81
C MET A 1 61.14 -33.19 20.49
N SER A 2 61.81 -33.04 19.34
CA SER A 2 61.22 -32.60 18.04
C SER A 2 60.57 -33.72 17.21
N THR A 3 60.97 -34.98 17.35
CA THR A 3 60.45 -36.10 16.52
C THR A 3 59.08 -36.61 16.91
N GLY A 4 58.68 -36.49 18.17
CA GLY A 4 57.35 -36.94 18.63
C GLY A 4 56.20 -36.02 18.19
N SER A 5 56.42 -34.68 18.10
CA SER A 5 55.43 -33.71 17.65
C SER A 5 55.08 -33.91 16.16
N SER A 6 56.10 -34.12 15.32
CA SER A 6 55.92 -34.34 13.88
C SER A 6 55.12 -35.64 13.56
N THR A 7 55.29 -36.68 14.37
CA THR A 7 54.58 -37.96 14.18
C THR A 7 53.10 -37.82 14.57
N VAL A 8 52.78 -37.08 15.62
CA VAL A 8 51.40 -36.81 16.08
C VAL A 8 50.65 -35.92 15.04
N GLU A 9 51.31 -34.88 14.55
CA GLU A 9 50.71 -34.00 13.50
C GLU A 9 50.42 -34.77 12.19
N ALA A 10 51.31 -35.68 11.80
CA ALA A 10 51.09 -36.55 10.63
C ALA A 10 49.93 -37.49 10.85
N ALA A 11 49.76 -38.07 12.05
CA ALA A 11 48.63 -38.92 12.37
C ALA A 11 47.32 -38.15 12.39
N VAL A 12 47.25 -36.94 12.95
CA VAL A 12 46.05 -36.05 12.92
C VAL A 12 45.69 -35.72 11.50
N ARG A 13 46.64 -35.36 10.64
CA ARG A 13 46.37 -35.05 9.22
C ARG A 13 45.85 -36.26 8.45
N ALA A 14 46.40 -37.45 8.68
CA ALA A 14 45.89 -38.68 8.08
C ALA A 14 44.45 -39.00 8.50
N GLU A 15 44.09 -38.83 9.81
CA GLU A 15 42.75 -39.00 10.33
C GLU A 15 41.78 -37.96 9.75
N ARG A 16 42.20 -36.70 9.64
CA ARG A 16 41.38 -35.64 8.99
C ARG A 16 41.03 -36.03 7.55
N THR A 17 41.99 -36.48 6.76
CA THR A 17 41.73 -36.92 5.37
C THR A 17 40.82 -38.14 5.34
N ARG A 18 41.01 -39.13 6.24
CA ARG A 18 40.15 -40.30 6.35
C ARG A 18 38.71 -39.95 6.65
N ILE A 19 38.46 -39.06 7.62
CA ILE A 19 37.15 -38.59 8.00
C ILE A 19 36.44 -37.90 6.81
N LEU A 20 37.13 -36.96 6.16
CA LEU A 20 36.55 -36.19 5.04
C LEU A 20 36.29 -37.06 3.80
N SER A 21 37.18 -37.99 3.46
CA SER A 21 36.99 -38.91 2.35
C SER A 21 35.86 -39.88 2.59
N GLY A 22 35.68 -40.37 3.83
CA GLY A 22 34.55 -41.18 4.22
C GLY A 22 33.19 -40.45 4.08
N LEU A 23 33.12 -39.18 4.53
CA LEU A 23 31.92 -38.36 4.34
C LEU A 23 31.61 -38.09 2.87
N LEU A 24 32.61 -37.99 2.00
CA LEU A 24 32.39 -37.81 0.56
C LEU A 24 31.72 -39.04 -0.08
N GLY A 25 31.99 -40.26 0.41
CA GLY A 25 31.34 -41.49 -0.04
C GLY A 25 29.86 -41.55 0.33
N ASP A 26 29.47 -41.00 1.49
CA ASP A 26 28.13 -41.14 2.06
C ASP A 26 27.26 -39.88 1.89
N LEU A 27 27.65 -38.98 0.97
CA LEU A 27 26.96 -37.68 0.77
C LEU A 27 25.46 -37.78 0.58
N GLN A 28 24.97 -38.78 -0.16
CA GLN A 28 23.54 -38.94 -0.44
C GLN A 28 22.76 -39.39 0.79
N GLU A 29 23.34 -40.28 1.58
CA GLU A 29 22.74 -40.75 2.82
C GLU A 29 22.69 -39.62 3.84
N LEU A 30 23.81 -38.94 4.05
CA LEU A 30 23.92 -37.81 4.98
C LEU A 30 22.97 -36.67 4.62
N ALA A 31 22.79 -36.36 3.34
CA ALA A 31 21.81 -35.39 2.89
C ALA A 31 20.37 -35.87 3.13
N GLY A 32 20.11 -37.18 3.04
CA GLY A 32 18.82 -37.75 3.38
C GLY A 32 18.49 -37.55 4.86
N VAL A 33 19.45 -37.83 5.75
CA VAL A 33 19.30 -37.58 7.20
C VAL A 33 19.04 -36.09 7.47
N ALA A 34 19.82 -35.20 6.89
CA ALA A 34 19.62 -33.77 7.07
C ALA A 34 18.24 -33.28 6.64
N VAL A 35 17.70 -33.79 5.52
CA VAL A 35 16.34 -33.42 5.07
C VAL A 35 15.28 -33.98 5.99
N ALA A 36 15.45 -35.22 6.50
CA ALA A 36 14.54 -35.80 7.47
C ALA A 36 14.47 -34.96 8.75
N THR A 37 15.64 -34.62 9.31
CA THR A 37 15.74 -33.75 10.51
C THR A 37 15.14 -32.35 10.25
N MET A 38 15.40 -31.74 9.08
CA MET A 38 14.77 -30.47 8.71
C MET A 38 13.24 -30.55 8.68
N ARG A 39 12.66 -31.65 8.25
CA ARG A 39 11.19 -31.84 8.27
C ARG A 39 10.65 -31.98 9.68
N GLU A 40 11.39 -32.65 10.55
CA GLU A 40 11.00 -32.82 11.96
C GLU A 40 11.08 -31.52 12.74
N GLU A 41 12.12 -30.71 12.52
CA GLU A 41 12.38 -29.50 13.32
C GLU A 41 11.78 -28.22 12.74
N ILE A 42 11.46 -28.18 11.44
CA ILE A 42 10.99 -26.97 10.74
C ILE A 42 9.61 -27.23 10.11
N PRO A 43 8.50 -26.86 10.77
CA PRO A 43 7.15 -27.11 10.27
C PRO A 43 6.91 -26.59 8.85
N ALA A 44 7.52 -25.47 8.46
CA ALA A 44 7.44 -24.91 7.11
C ALA A 44 8.07 -25.81 6.04
N TYR A 45 9.00 -26.69 6.41
CA TYR A 45 9.59 -27.68 5.50
C TYR A 45 8.73 -28.94 5.43
N ASP A 46 8.17 -29.40 6.54
CA ASP A 46 7.29 -30.60 6.54
C ASP A 46 6.00 -30.37 5.74
N ALA A 47 5.43 -29.16 5.81
CA ALA A 47 4.24 -28.77 5.05
C ALA A 47 4.41 -28.77 3.52
N GLN A 48 5.64 -28.91 3.01
CA GLN A 48 5.94 -28.87 1.57
C GLN A 48 5.80 -30.26 0.92
N GLY A 49 5.62 -30.26 -0.40
CA GLY A 49 5.48 -31.48 -1.18
C GLY A 49 6.81 -32.18 -1.51
N PRO A 50 6.75 -33.42 -2.07
CA PRO A 50 7.92 -34.25 -2.38
C PRO A 50 8.94 -33.58 -3.32
N ALA A 51 8.48 -32.79 -4.30
CA ALA A 51 9.35 -32.05 -5.22
C ALA A 51 10.23 -31.02 -4.50
N PHE A 52 9.67 -30.34 -3.50
CA PHE A 52 10.43 -29.41 -2.64
C PHE A 52 11.49 -30.17 -1.84
N HIS A 53 11.15 -31.29 -1.22
CA HIS A 53 12.10 -32.08 -0.42
C HIS A 53 13.23 -32.65 -1.28
N ALA A 54 12.94 -33.05 -2.54
CA ALA A 54 13.95 -33.49 -3.50
C ALA A 54 14.93 -32.35 -3.87
N ASP A 55 14.39 -31.13 -4.08
CA ASP A 55 15.19 -29.93 -4.35
C ASP A 55 16.05 -29.53 -3.13
N VAL A 56 15.54 -29.65 -1.90
CA VAL A 56 16.30 -29.44 -0.68
C VAL A 56 17.45 -30.44 -0.57
N ARG A 57 17.19 -31.73 -0.84
CA ARG A 57 18.21 -32.78 -0.82
C ARG A 57 19.34 -32.48 -1.82
N ASP A 58 19.00 -32.14 -3.06
CA ASP A 58 20.00 -31.74 -4.07
C ASP A 58 20.86 -30.57 -3.62
N GLN A 59 20.25 -29.58 -3.00
CA GLN A 59 20.94 -28.43 -2.44
C GLN A 59 21.88 -28.83 -1.30
N VAL A 60 21.44 -29.66 -0.36
CA VAL A 60 22.26 -30.15 0.76
C VAL A 60 23.46 -30.93 0.23
N VAL A 61 23.26 -31.82 -0.75
CA VAL A 61 24.36 -32.55 -1.41
C VAL A 61 25.38 -31.60 -2.00
N LYS A 62 24.94 -30.53 -2.70
CA LYS A 62 25.83 -29.51 -3.27
C LYS A 62 26.62 -28.79 -2.20
N HIS A 63 25.98 -28.39 -1.10
CA HIS A 63 26.66 -27.75 0.02
C HIS A 63 27.67 -28.68 0.71
N TYR A 64 27.31 -29.92 0.94
CA TYR A 64 28.23 -30.88 1.58
C TYR A 64 29.41 -31.19 0.66
N ARG A 65 29.20 -31.34 -0.63
CA ARG A 65 30.29 -31.53 -1.60
C ARG A 65 31.25 -30.33 -1.66
N ALA A 66 30.72 -29.12 -1.75
CA ALA A 66 31.52 -27.88 -1.76
C ALA A 66 32.29 -27.72 -0.44
N LYS A 67 31.64 -27.97 0.69
CA LYS A 67 32.22 -27.94 2.03
C LYS A 67 33.41 -28.93 2.13
N LEU A 68 33.21 -30.18 1.70
CA LEU A 68 34.27 -31.19 1.71
C LEU A 68 35.43 -30.84 0.79
N GLY A 69 35.15 -30.28 -0.41
CA GLY A 69 36.21 -29.79 -1.29
C GLY A 69 37.11 -28.74 -0.64
N VAL A 70 36.49 -27.71 -0.05
CA VAL A 70 37.18 -26.63 0.66
C VAL A 70 38.00 -27.17 1.83
N LEU A 71 37.47 -28.14 2.59
CA LEU A 71 38.17 -28.73 3.73
C LEU A 71 39.28 -29.67 3.36
N LEU A 72 39.19 -30.44 2.25
CA LEU A 72 40.23 -31.30 1.74
C LEU A 72 41.41 -30.50 1.13
N GLU A 73 41.08 -29.39 0.47
CA GLU A 73 42.06 -28.48 -0.11
C GLU A 73 42.69 -27.50 0.91
N ASP A 74 42.20 -27.54 2.14
CA ASP A 74 42.61 -26.67 3.26
C ASP A 74 42.65 -25.19 2.91
N ARG A 75 41.60 -24.71 2.23
CA ARG A 75 41.42 -23.32 1.78
C ARG A 75 40.14 -22.68 2.36
N THR A 76 40.01 -21.39 2.14
CA THR A 76 38.81 -20.67 2.49
C THR A 76 37.73 -20.85 1.42
N VAL A 77 36.46 -20.81 1.84
CA VAL A 77 35.30 -20.83 0.94
C VAL A 77 35.21 -19.55 0.11
N THR A 78 34.82 -19.68 -1.16
CA THR A 78 34.64 -18.58 -2.11
C THR A 78 33.21 -18.55 -2.66
N PHE A 79 32.83 -17.47 -3.36
CA PHE A 79 31.53 -17.37 -4.02
C PHE A 79 31.30 -18.42 -5.11
N GLU A 80 32.40 -18.92 -5.76
CA GLU A 80 32.30 -19.97 -6.77
C GLU A 80 31.82 -21.27 -6.15
N ASP A 81 32.30 -21.62 -4.96
CA ASP A 81 31.91 -22.82 -4.22
C ASP A 81 30.45 -22.89 -3.88
N ILE A 82 29.79 -21.73 -3.72
CA ILE A 82 28.40 -21.60 -3.29
C ILE A 82 27.49 -20.91 -4.32
N SER A 83 27.92 -20.81 -5.59
CA SER A 83 27.20 -20.07 -6.65
C SER A 83 25.77 -20.53 -6.86
N PHE A 84 25.47 -21.81 -6.58
CA PHE A 84 24.12 -22.39 -6.66
C PHE A 84 23.18 -21.89 -5.54
N THR A 85 23.68 -21.33 -4.46
CA THR A 85 22.91 -20.91 -3.28
C THR A 85 21.92 -19.80 -3.62
N ARG A 86 22.28 -18.86 -4.50
CA ARG A 86 21.39 -17.77 -4.93
C ARG A 86 20.10 -18.31 -5.56
N ARG A 87 20.21 -19.28 -6.45
CA ARG A 87 19.03 -19.89 -7.09
C ARG A 87 18.17 -20.66 -6.09
N ALA A 88 18.79 -21.31 -5.12
CA ALA A 88 18.08 -22.02 -4.07
C ALA A 88 17.32 -21.06 -3.15
N ALA A 89 17.94 -19.94 -2.73
CA ALA A 89 17.27 -18.90 -1.95
C ALA A 89 16.01 -18.35 -2.64
N MET A 90 16.10 -18.07 -3.94
CA MET A 90 14.95 -17.64 -4.74
C MET A 90 13.82 -18.67 -4.76
N ARG A 91 14.16 -19.98 -4.87
CA ARG A 91 13.13 -21.03 -4.84
C ARG A 91 12.45 -21.15 -3.47
N ARG A 92 13.21 -20.98 -2.37
CA ARG A 92 12.64 -20.96 -1.00
C ARG A 92 11.72 -19.78 -0.79
N ALA A 93 12.13 -18.59 -1.23
CA ALA A 93 11.29 -17.40 -1.18
C ALA A 93 9.98 -17.57 -1.97
N ARG A 94 10.04 -18.15 -3.19
CA ARG A 94 8.85 -18.45 -4.01
C ARG A 94 7.94 -19.51 -3.40
N ALA A 95 8.50 -20.45 -2.66
CA ALA A 95 7.74 -21.47 -1.94
C ALA A 95 7.09 -20.95 -0.64
N GLY A 96 7.26 -19.66 -0.31
CA GLY A 96 6.72 -19.06 0.90
C GLY A 96 7.41 -19.47 2.21
N VAL A 97 8.60 -20.09 2.14
CA VAL A 97 9.39 -20.44 3.31
C VAL A 97 9.97 -19.15 3.90
N ALA A 98 9.72 -18.88 5.18
CA ALA A 98 10.26 -17.69 5.84
C ALA A 98 11.80 -17.70 5.88
N LEU A 99 12.42 -16.51 5.85
CA LEU A 99 13.88 -16.40 5.90
C LEU A 99 14.46 -17.09 7.15
N ALA A 100 13.79 -16.93 8.29
CA ALA A 100 14.22 -17.57 9.54
C ALA A 100 14.28 -19.10 9.42
N ASP A 101 13.26 -19.72 8.83
CA ASP A 101 13.18 -21.17 8.59
C ASP A 101 14.26 -21.63 7.59
N TYR A 102 14.50 -20.80 6.56
CA TYR A 102 15.56 -21.09 5.59
C TYR A 102 16.96 -21.06 6.23
N ILE A 103 17.23 -20.08 7.11
CA ILE A 103 18.51 -20.02 7.85
C ILE A 103 18.60 -21.15 8.88
N ASN A 104 17.48 -21.52 9.53
CA ASN A 104 17.46 -22.66 10.44
C ASN A 104 17.82 -23.97 9.73
N ALA A 105 17.40 -24.16 8.48
CA ALA A 105 17.78 -25.32 7.69
C ALA A 105 19.32 -25.42 7.45
N PHE A 106 20.03 -24.29 7.34
CA PHE A 106 21.50 -24.31 7.32
C PHE A 106 22.10 -24.82 8.63
N ARG A 107 21.51 -24.42 9.78
CA ARG A 107 21.97 -24.85 11.11
C ARG A 107 21.75 -26.34 11.31
N VAL A 108 20.56 -26.84 10.97
CA VAL A 108 20.23 -28.29 11.01
C VAL A 108 21.20 -29.07 10.11
N GLY A 109 21.39 -28.64 8.86
CA GLY A 109 22.32 -29.29 7.96
C GLY A 109 23.77 -29.27 8.45
N GLN A 110 24.19 -28.20 9.14
CA GLN A 110 25.52 -28.14 9.77
C GLN A 110 25.63 -29.08 10.95
N GLN A 111 24.62 -29.14 11.80
CA GLN A 111 24.60 -30.04 12.97
C GLN A 111 24.72 -31.50 12.54
N VAL A 112 23.90 -31.95 11.60
CA VAL A 112 23.96 -33.30 11.05
C VAL A 112 25.33 -33.63 10.45
N PHE A 113 25.92 -32.68 9.72
CA PHE A 113 27.27 -32.84 9.19
C PHE A 113 28.33 -32.95 10.30
N TRP A 114 28.22 -32.13 11.34
CA TRP A 114 29.15 -32.15 12.46
C TRP A 114 29.06 -33.44 13.27
N GLU A 115 27.86 -33.94 13.52
CA GLU A 115 27.62 -35.23 14.19
C GLU A 115 28.27 -36.38 13.42
N ALA A 116 28.15 -36.37 12.09
CA ALA A 116 28.82 -37.35 11.23
C ALA A 116 30.35 -37.25 11.24
N VAL A 117 30.92 -36.03 11.40
CA VAL A 117 32.37 -35.84 11.61
C VAL A 117 32.81 -36.46 12.94
N VAL A 118 32.07 -36.17 14.03
CA VAL A 118 32.40 -36.67 15.39
C VAL A 118 32.30 -38.20 15.46
N GLU A 119 31.26 -38.79 14.87
CA GLU A 119 31.08 -40.23 14.81
C GLU A 119 32.28 -40.91 14.12
N ARG A 120 32.70 -40.37 12.96
CA ARG A 120 33.88 -40.95 12.22
C ARG A 120 35.19 -40.70 12.88
N ALA A 121 35.32 -39.68 13.71
CA ALA A 121 36.56 -39.42 14.49
C ALA A 121 36.85 -40.53 15.52
N GLY A 122 35.80 -41.17 16.04
CA GLY A 122 35.92 -42.22 17.03
C GLY A 122 36.59 -41.73 18.32
N HIS A 123 37.20 -42.66 19.08
CA HIS A 123 37.73 -42.37 20.43
C HIS A 123 39.24 -42.20 20.48
N THR A 124 39.95 -42.26 19.34
CA THR A 124 41.43 -42.07 19.34
C THR A 124 41.79 -40.61 19.58
N TYR A 125 43.00 -40.39 20.16
CA TYR A 125 43.50 -39.03 20.34
C TYR A 125 43.61 -38.30 18.97
N ALA A 126 44.23 -38.93 17.97
CA ALA A 126 44.38 -38.34 16.64
C ALA A 126 43.06 -38.04 15.94
N GLY A 127 42.03 -38.91 16.10
CA GLY A 127 40.69 -38.68 15.58
C GLY A 127 40.01 -37.51 16.22
N ARG A 128 40.05 -37.36 17.55
CA ARG A 128 39.48 -36.22 18.26
C ARG A 128 40.16 -34.90 17.89
N GLU A 129 41.48 -34.87 17.83
CA GLU A 129 42.24 -33.70 17.40
C GLU A 129 41.90 -33.33 15.92
N ALA A 130 41.76 -34.31 15.04
CA ALA A 130 41.33 -34.10 13.66
C ALA A 130 39.94 -33.49 13.58
N ALA A 131 38.92 -33.99 14.34
CA ALA A 131 37.61 -33.40 14.40
C ALA A 131 37.65 -31.95 14.93
N LEU A 132 38.33 -31.70 16.05
CA LEU A 132 38.50 -30.33 16.57
C LEU A 132 39.12 -29.36 15.56
N SER A 133 40.11 -29.82 14.78
CA SER A 133 40.73 -29.00 13.72
C SER A 133 39.75 -28.62 12.60
N LEU A 134 38.69 -29.36 12.40
CA LEU A 134 37.65 -29.10 11.40
C LEU A 134 36.54 -28.14 11.90
N ALA A 135 36.39 -27.92 13.20
CA ALA A 135 35.25 -27.14 13.75
C ALA A 135 35.23 -25.70 13.22
N THR A 136 36.34 -24.98 13.32
CA THR A 136 36.41 -23.58 12.86
C THR A 136 36.21 -23.43 11.34
N PRO A 137 36.89 -24.23 10.45
CA PRO A 137 36.59 -24.18 9.02
C PRO A 137 35.14 -24.51 8.67
N LEU A 138 34.51 -25.45 9.35
CA LEU A 138 33.09 -25.78 9.18
C LEU A 138 32.20 -24.62 9.55
N MET A 139 32.42 -23.97 10.69
CA MET A 139 31.66 -22.78 11.11
C MET A 139 31.82 -21.67 10.06
N ARG A 140 33.04 -21.37 9.62
CA ARG A 140 33.28 -20.33 8.60
C ARG A 140 32.57 -20.61 7.28
N TYR A 141 32.52 -21.87 6.84
CA TYR A 141 31.76 -22.24 5.63
C TYR A 141 30.27 -21.97 5.83
N CYS A 142 29.71 -22.38 6.96
CA CYS A 142 28.29 -22.21 7.23
C CYS A 142 27.90 -20.72 7.33
N ASP A 143 28.69 -19.94 8.05
CA ASP A 143 28.48 -18.50 8.18
C ASP A 143 28.51 -17.80 6.81
N PHE A 144 29.52 -18.12 5.99
CA PHE A 144 29.63 -17.55 4.64
C PHE A 144 28.44 -17.96 3.75
N ALA A 145 28.10 -19.25 3.73
CA ALA A 145 27.02 -19.77 2.88
C ALA A 145 25.64 -19.27 3.33
N SER A 146 25.36 -19.26 4.63
CA SER A 146 24.07 -18.80 5.16
C SER A 146 23.87 -17.29 5.01
N THR A 147 24.93 -16.50 5.21
CA THR A 147 24.91 -15.04 4.96
C THR A 147 24.64 -14.74 3.48
N HIS A 148 25.30 -15.45 2.57
CA HIS A 148 25.07 -15.29 1.13
C HIS A 148 23.63 -15.72 0.75
N ALA A 149 23.12 -16.79 1.35
CA ALA A 149 21.75 -17.25 1.17
C ALA A 149 20.72 -16.21 1.64
N ALA A 150 20.96 -15.62 2.83
CA ALA A 150 20.09 -14.58 3.39
C ALA A 150 20.04 -13.33 2.51
N ASN A 151 21.20 -12.86 2.06
CA ASN A 151 21.29 -11.70 1.16
C ASN A 151 20.55 -11.95 -0.15
N ALA A 152 20.78 -13.11 -0.79
CA ALA A 152 20.10 -13.46 -2.03
C ALA A 152 18.58 -13.62 -1.86
N TYR A 153 18.13 -14.10 -0.69
CA TYR A 153 16.71 -14.18 -0.35
C TYR A 153 16.09 -12.78 -0.20
N MET A 154 16.73 -11.89 0.54
CA MET A 154 16.27 -10.50 0.73
C MET A 154 16.25 -9.70 -0.57
N GLU A 155 17.31 -9.82 -1.40
CA GLU A 155 17.35 -9.20 -2.72
C GLU A 155 16.18 -9.65 -3.59
N PHE A 156 15.85 -10.94 -3.57
CA PHE A 156 14.71 -11.46 -4.33
C PHE A 156 13.39 -10.93 -3.80
N GLN A 157 13.20 -10.85 -2.47
CA GLN A 157 11.98 -10.29 -1.88
C GLN A 157 11.82 -8.81 -2.24
N GLN A 158 12.89 -8.02 -2.17
CA GLN A 158 12.87 -6.62 -2.56
C GLN A 158 12.52 -6.45 -4.05
N TYR A 159 13.12 -7.27 -4.91
CA TYR A 159 12.80 -7.26 -6.34
C TYR A 159 11.33 -7.64 -6.61
N ALA A 160 10.83 -8.69 -5.97
CA ALA A 160 9.45 -9.12 -6.11
C ALA A 160 8.46 -8.07 -5.61
N ALA A 161 8.76 -7.41 -4.49
CA ALA A 161 7.94 -6.32 -3.97
C ALA A 161 7.93 -5.10 -4.93
N ALA A 162 9.10 -4.71 -5.44
CA ALA A 162 9.20 -3.61 -6.41
C ALA A 162 8.47 -3.91 -7.72
N GLU A 163 8.52 -5.16 -8.18
CA GLU A 163 7.78 -5.60 -9.39
C GLU A 163 6.27 -5.57 -9.16
N ALA A 164 5.79 -6.04 -8.00
CA ALA A 164 4.37 -5.97 -7.66
C ALA A 164 3.85 -4.52 -7.60
N VAL A 165 4.64 -3.59 -7.05
CA VAL A 165 4.31 -2.16 -7.05
C VAL A 165 4.26 -1.61 -8.48
N ARG A 166 5.19 -2.02 -9.35
CA ARG A 166 5.19 -1.61 -10.76
C ARG A 166 3.98 -2.15 -11.50
N GLU A 167 3.67 -3.44 -11.37
CA GLU A 167 2.49 -4.07 -11.99
C GLU A 167 1.19 -3.38 -11.54
N THR A 168 1.07 -3.04 -10.25
CA THR A 168 -0.08 -2.31 -9.71
C THR A 168 -0.20 -0.90 -10.30
N ARG A 169 0.92 -0.20 -10.49
CA ARG A 169 0.95 1.12 -11.12
C ARG A 169 0.58 1.05 -12.60
N ASP A 170 1.14 0.10 -13.34
CA ASP A 170 0.85 -0.10 -14.77
C ASP A 170 -0.64 -0.43 -14.98
N LEU A 171 -1.22 -1.27 -14.13
CA LEU A 171 -2.66 -1.54 -14.11
C LEU A 171 -3.46 -0.26 -13.91
N LEU A 172 -3.11 0.59 -12.93
CA LEU A 172 -3.79 1.84 -12.69
C LEU A 172 -3.74 2.75 -13.93
N GLU A 173 -2.56 2.93 -14.55
CA GLU A 173 -2.43 3.77 -15.76
C GLU A 173 -3.25 3.22 -16.93
N THR A 174 -3.31 1.90 -17.11
CA THR A 174 -4.17 1.24 -18.11
C THR A 174 -5.64 1.58 -17.86
N LEU A 175 -6.11 1.48 -16.61
CA LEU A 175 -7.48 1.81 -16.24
C LEU A 175 -7.79 3.31 -16.37
N LEU A 176 -6.86 4.18 -16.00
CA LEU A 176 -6.99 5.65 -16.17
C LEU A 176 -6.98 6.08 -17.64
N ALA A 177 -6.44 5.24 -18.54
CA ALA A 177 -6.57 5.43 -19.99
C ALA A 177 -7.91 4.92 -20.56
N GLY A 178 -8.80 4.36 -19.72
CA GLY A 178 -10.09 3.78 -20.13
C GLY A 178 -9.98 2.43 -20.81
N CYS A 179 -8.80 1.79 -20.71
CA CYS A 179 -8.53 0.49 -21.31
C CYS A 179 -8.83 -0.65 -20.33
N ALA A 180 -9.52 -1.67 -20.80
CA ALA A 180 -9.68 -2.89 -20.03
C ALA A 180 -8.37 -3.71 -20.05
N PRO A 181 -7.99 -4.38 -18.93
CA PRO A 181 -6.83 -5.27 -18.89
C PRO A 181 -6.98 -6.42 -19.90
N THR A 182 -5.99 -6.60 -20.78
CA THR A 182 -6.04 -7.60 -21.86
C THR A 182 -5.00 -8.70 -21.71
N ARG A 183 -3.90 -8.45 -21.00
CA ARG A 183 -2.81 -9.41 -20.80
C ARG A 183 -3.08 -10.27 -19.58
N GLY A 184 -2.66 -11.54 -19.62
CA GLY A 184 -2.94 -12.50 -18.56
C GLY A 184 -2.52 -12.03 -17.14
N ARG A 185 -1.37 -11.36 -17.01
CA ARG A 185 -0.91 -10.78 -15.73
C ARG A 185 -1.75 -9.60 -15.29
N GLU A 186 -2.08 -8.67 -16.20
CA GLU A 186 -2.93 -7.51 -15.91
C GLU A 186 -4.33 -7.94 -15.49
N VAL A 187 -4.88 -8.97 -16.16
CA VAL A 187 -6.18 -9.55 -15.81
C VAL A 187 -6.13 -10.17 -14.41
N ALA A 188 -5.10 -10.94 -14.10
CA ALA A 188 -4.94 -11.52 -12.77
C ALA A 188 -4.79 -10.45 -11.67
N ALA A 189 -4.01 -9.40 -11.94
CA ALA A 189 -3.85 -8.27 -11.03
C ALA A 189 -5.19 -7.53 -10.83
N ALA A 190 -5.94 -7.28 -11.89
CA ALA A 190 -7.26 -6.66 -11.81
C ALA A 190 -8.23 -7.50 -10.98
N GLN A 191 -8.27 -8.82 -11.21
CA GLN A 191 -9.10 -9.76 -10.46
C GLN A 191 -8.75 -9.78 -8.96
N ALA A 192 -7.46 -9.70 -8.60
CA ALA A 192 -7.01 -9.62 -7.22
C ALA A 192 -7.56 -8.38 -6.47
N HIS A 193 -7.91 -7.32 -7.21
CA HIS A 193 -8.54 -6.11 -6.69
C HIS A 193 -10.06 -6.06 -6.91
N GLY A 194 -10.69 -7.15 -7.35
CA GLY A 194 -12.13 -7.20 -7.65
C GLY A 194 -12.53 -6.48 -8.93
N LEU A 195 -11.55 -5.99 -9.71
CA LEU A 195 -11.76 -5.34 -11.00
C LEU A 195 -11.80 -6.42 -12.09
N GLY A 196 -12.91 -7.19 -12.14
CA GLY A 196 -13.08 -8.26 -13.11
C GLY A 196 -13.34 -7.74 -14.53
N GLN A 197 -13.47 -8.67 -15.49
CA GLN A 197 -13.87 -8.38 -16.89
C GLN A 197 -15.34 -7.97 -17.03
N ASP A 198 -16.12 -8.04 -15.95
CA ASP A 198 -17.51 -7.63 -15.99
C ASP A 198 -17.61 -6.11 -16.12
N ALA A 199 -18.06 -5.67 -17.30
CA ALA A 199 -18.28 -4.26 -17.62
C ALA A 199 -19.37 -3.60 -16.73
N ARG A 200 -20.03 -4.33 -15.86
CA ARG A 200 -21.10 -3.84 -14.97
C ARG A 200 -20.68 -3.74 -13.51
N THR A 201 -19.45 -4.09 -13.17
CA THR A 201 -18.98 -4.00 -11.78
C THR A 201 -19.00 -2.54 -11.31
N PRO A 202 -19.85 -2.18 -10.33
CA PRO A 202 -19.91 -0.83 -9.83
C PRO A 202 -18.68 -0.50 -8.99
N LEU A 203 -18.10 0.65 -9.23
CA LEU A 203 -16.88 1.11 -8.56
C LEU A 203 -16.92 2.63 -8.34
N LEU A 204 -16.08 3.12 -7.47
CA LEU A 204 -15.77 4.53 -7.31
C LEU A 204 -14.30 4.78 -7.66
N VAL A 205 -13.99 6.01 -8.03
CA VAL A 205 -12.60 6.48 -8.08
C VAL A 205 -12.40 7.49 -6.96
N VAL A 206 -11.33 7.31 -6.23
CA VAL A 206 -10.92 8.15 -5.11
C VAL A 206 -9.58 8.78 -5.44
N THR A 207 -9.46 10.08 -5.25
CA THR A 207 -8.18 10.78 -5.26
C THR A 207 -7.93 11.41 -3.92
N ALA A 208 -6.71 11.31 -3.40
CA ALA A 208 -6.35 11.94 -2.14
C ALA A 208 -5.00 12.66 -2.26
N VAL A 209 -4.88 13.79 -1.59
CA VAL A 209 -3.64 14.57 -1.49
C VAL A 209 -3.41 14.96 -0.03
N LEU A 210 -2.15 15.18 0.34
CA LEU A 210 -1.84 15.68 1.68
C LEU A 210 -2.41 17.09 1.85
N ALA A 211 -3.07 17.33 2.98
CA ALA A 211 -3.57 18.63 3.39
C ALA A 211 -2.60 19.23 4.42
N GLY A 212 -1.85 20.24 3.99
CA GLY A 212 -0.82 20.87 4.84
C GLY A 212 0.57 20.21 4.72
N SER A 213 1.49 20.63 5.60
CA SER A 213 2.86 20.13 5.63
C SER A 213 2.95 18.89 6.52
N ALA A 214 3.50 17.79 5.99
CA ALA A 214 3.88 16.61 6.75
C ALA A 214 5.40 16.60 6.97
N ALA A 215 5.85 16.03 8.09
CA ALA A 215 7.28 15.92 8.42
C ALA A 215 8.04 15.08 7.39
N ASP A 216 7.45 13.98 6.95
CA ASP A 216 7.88 13.16 5.81
C ASP A 216 6.68 12.96 4.86
N PRO A 217 6.60 13.74 3.75
CA PRO A 217 5.48 13.64 2.83
C PRO A 217 5.43 12.31 2.06
N GLU A 218 6.56 11.64 1.87
CA GLU A 218 6.59 10.37 1.13
C GLU A 218 6.06 9.24 2.00
N ASP A 219 6.52 9.13 3.24
CA ASP A 219 6.03 8.15 4.21
C ASP A 219 4.54 8.36 4.51
N ALA A 220 4.11 9.62 4.70
CA ALA A 220 2.70 9.96 4.90
C ALA A 220 1.81 9.51 3.72
N ARG A 221 2.26 9.69 2.46
CA ARG A 221 1.54 9.20 1.28
C ARG A 221 1.46 7.69 1.23
N HIS A 222 2.55 6.99 1.57
CA HIS A 222 2.56 5.52 1.59
C HIS A 222 1.66 4.96 2.70
N SER A 223 1.70 5.54 3.89
CA SER A 223 0.82 5.17 5.00
C SER A 223 -0.66 5.37 4.64
N ALA A 224 -1.01 6.51 4.06
CA ALA A 224 -2.36 6.81 3.60
C ALA A 224 -2.81 5.87 2.47
N CYS A 225 -1.95 5.59 1.49
CA CYS A 225 -2.22 4.64 0.42
C CYS A 225 -2.50 3.24 0.97
N ALA A 226 -1.72 2.78 1.93
CA ALA A 226 -1.92 1.49 2.59
C ALA A 226 -3.22 1.44 3.42
N ALA A 227 -3.60 2.55 4.07
CA ALA A 227 -4.86 2.65 4.81
C ALA A 227 -6.06 2.58 3.88
N ILE A 228 -6.04 3.31 2.75
CA ILE A 228 -7.10 3.29 1.73
C ILE A 228 -7.19 1.89 1.08
N ALA A 229 -6.06 1.24 0.79
CA ALA A 229 -6.04 -0.11 0.21
C ALA A 229 -6.73 -1.17 1.07
N ARG A 230 -6.82 -0.97 2.39
CA ARG A 230 -7.53 -1.87 3.33
C ARG A 230 -9.04 -1.70 3.31
N ILE A 231 -9.56 -0.63 2.68
CA ILE A 231 -11.00 -0.44 2.53
C ILE A 231 -11.50 -1.45 1.49
N ALA A 232 -12.09 -2.53 1.99
CA ALA A 232 -12.68 -3.56 1.13
C ALA A 232 -14.17 -3.28 0.96
N GLY A 233 -14.63 -3.15 -0.28
CA GLY A 233 -16.06 -3.13 -0.60
C GLY A 233 -16.63 -4.54 -0.72
N ASN A 234 -15.80 -5.55 -1.02
CA ASN A 234 -16.24 -6.89 -1.46
C ASN A 234 -15.27 -8.01 -1.01
N GLY A 235 -14.58 -7.81 0.12
CA GLY A 235 -13.60 -8.80 0.61
C GLY A 235 -12.24 -8.78 -0.11
N THR A 236 -12.10 -8.02 -1.19
CA THR A 236 -10.82 -7.80 -1.89
C THR A 236 -10.18 -6.48 -1.48
N ARG A 237 -8.85 -6.41 -1.55
CA ARG A 237 -8.13 -5.16 -1.30
C ARG A 237 -8.41 -4.17 -2.43
N THR A 238 -8.68 -2.92 -2.08
CA THR A 238 -8.83 -1.85 -3.05
C THR A 238 -7.50 -1.60 -3.80
N LEU A 239 -7.57 -1.47 -5.13
CA LEU A 239 -6.45 -0.95 -5.91
C LEU A 239 -6.16 0.47 -5.44
N SER A 240 -4.99 0.71 -4.87
CA SER A 240 -4.56 2.02 -4.36
C SER A 240 -3.08 2.22 -4.67
N VAL A 241 -2.75 3.36 -5.28
CA VAL A 241 -1.41 3.65 -5.78
C VAL A 241 -1.05 5.11 -5.49
N VAL A 242 0.16 5.33 -5.01
CA VAL A 242 0.76 6.67 -4.99
C VAL A 242 1.22 7.02 -6.40
N ARG A 243 0.56 8.02 -6.99
CA ARG A 243 0.80 8.51 -8.34
C ARG A 243 1.31 9.95 -8.27
N ARG A 244 2.62 10.13 -8.45
CA ARG A 244 3.29 11.43 -8.22
C ARG A 244 3.04 11.91 -6.77
N SER A 245 2.31 13.03 -6.60
CA SER A 245 1.97 13.62 -5.30
C SER A 245 0.55 13.30 -4.83
N GLU A 246 -0.23 12.55 -5.59
CA GLU A 246 -1.59 12.12 -5.24
C GLU A 246 -1.67 10.61 -5.01
N ILE A 247 -2.67 10.18 -4.25
CA ILE A 247 -3.05 8.79 -4.11
C ILE A 247 -4.30 8.60 -4.96
N VAL A 248 -4.29 7.58 -5.83
CA VAL A 248 -5.46 7.20 -6.62
C VAL A 248 -5.89 5.80 -6.20
N ALA A 249 -7.15 5.63 -5.86
CA ALA A 249 -7.72 4.35 -5.50
C ALA A 249 -9.02 4.06 -6.26
N ILE A 250 -9.28 2.77 -6.50
CA ILE A 250 -10.45 2.29 -7.23
C ILE A 250 -11.16 1.22 -6.37
N PRO A 251 -11.92 1.63 -5.35
CA PRO A 251 -12.72 0.69 -4.57
C PRO A 251 -13.89 0.17 -5.38
N VAL A 252 -14.07 -1.15 -5.36
CA VAL A 252 -15.21 -1.85 -5.95
C VAL A 252 -16.33 -1.94 -4.94
N LEU A 253 -17.55 -1.63 -5.36
CA LEU A 253 -18.76 -1.77 -4.53
C LEU A 253 -19.20 -3.24 -4.53
N GLY A 254 -19.27 -3.84 -3.35
CA GLY A 254 -19.73 -5.21 -3.17
C GLY A 254 -21.27 -5.30 -3.04
N PRO A 255 -21.83 -6.52 -3.11
CA PRO A 255 -23.23 -6.73 -2.81
C PRO A 255 -23.56 -6.23 -1.41
N GLY A 256 -24.48 -5.27 -1.31
CA GLY A 256 -24.94 -4.71 -0.03
C GLY A 256 -24.11 -3.53 0.50
N THR A 257 -23.01 -3.15 -0.16
CA THR A 257 -22.26 -1.94 0.20
C THR A 257 -22.64 -0.80 -0.74
N GLY A 258 -23.37 0.17 -0.23
CA GLY A 258 -23.72 1.37 -0.98
C GLY A 258 -22.56 2.36 -1.10
N PRO A 259 -22.62 3.30 -2.08
CA PRO A 259 -21.60 4.33 -2.24
C PRO A 259 -21.46 5.24 -1.00
N GLU A 260 -22.55 5.49 -0.28
CA GLU A 260 -22.57 6.31 0.93
C GLU A 260 -21.81 5.62 2.08
N GLU A 261 -22.03 4.31 2.28
CA GLU A 261 -21.32 3.53 3.29
C GLU A 261 -19.81 3.51 3.02
N LEU A 262 -19.42 3.39 1.75
CA LEU A 262 -18.01 3.46 1.38
C LEU A 262 -17.42 4.85 1.69
N CYS A 263 -18.19 5.92 1.46
CA CYS A 263 -17.78 7.27 1.83
C CYS A 263 -17.61 7.43 3.36
N ASP A 264 -18.45 6.77 4.19
CA ASP A 264 -18.27 6.76 5.64
C ASP A 264 -16.97 6.06 6.05
N ARG A 265 -16.66 4.93 5.44
CA ARG A 265 -15.40 4.23 5.68
C ARG A 265 -14.17 5.08 5.28
N LEU A 266 -14.25 5.79 4.16
CA LEU A 266 -13.20 6.71 3.71
C LEU A 266 -13.03 7.89 4.70
N GLN A 267 -14.13 8.42 5.20
CA GLN A 267 -14.11 9.46 6.23
C GLN A 267 -13.42 8.95 7.50
N GLY A 268 -13.73 7.74 7.96
CA GLY A 268 -13.07 7.11 9.10
C GLY A 268 -11.55 6.94 8.91
N VAL A 269 -11.10 6.66 7.68
CA VAL A 269 -9.65 6.61 7.37
C VAL A 269 -9.01 7.99 7.50
N VAL A 270 -9.65 9.03 6.96
CA VAL A 270 -9.14 10.41 7.09
C VAL A 270 -9.01 10.82 8.56
N GLU A 271 -10.04 10.50 9.37
CA GLU A 271 -10.04 10.79 10.81
C GLU A 271 -8.95 10.01 11.56
N SER A 272 -8.78 8.72 11.26
CA SER A 272 -7.73 7.90 11.87
C SER A 272 -6.34 8.44 11.56
N LEU A 273 -6.06 8.77 10.30
CA LEU A 273 -4.77 9.31 9.88
C LEU A 273 -4.52 10.71 10.45
N ALA A 274 -5.57 11.52 10.65
CA ALA A 274 -5.44 12.82 11.28
C ALA A 274 -4.97 12.71 12.75
N VAL A 275 -5.37 11.67 13.47
CA VAL A 275 -4.86 11.36 14.82
C VAL A 275 -3.36 11.03 14.79
N GLU A 276 -2.88 10.40 13.71
CA GLU A 276 -1.47 10.10 13.48
C GLU A 276 -0.68 11.30 12.92
N GLY A 277 -1.33 12.47 12.76
CA GLY A 277 -0.71 13.69 12.24
C GLY A 277 -0.69 13.78 10.70
N VAL A 278 -1.31 12.83 10.00
CA VAL A 278 -1.40 12.83 8.53
C VAL A 278 -2.77 13.37 8.11
N ARG A 279 -2.80 14.59 7.58
CA ARG A 279 -4.03 15.23 7.08
C ARG A 279 -4.20 14.96 5.60
N LEU A 280 -5.39 14.48 5.20
CA LEU A 280 -5.73 14.19 3.81
C LEU A 280 -6.92 15.03 3.34
N ALA A 281 -6.84 15.53 2.12
CA ALA A 281 -7.97 15.97 1.34
C ALA A 281 -8.30 14.85 0.34
N MET A 282 -9.54 14.37 0.35
CA MET A 282 -9.98 13.23 -0.45
C MET A 282 -11.22 13.60 -1.27
N GLY A 283 -11.16 13.31 -2.57
CA GLY A 283 -12.28 13.46 -3.50
C GLY A 283 -12.79 12.10 -3.96
N VAL A 284 -14.10 11.94 -4.03
CA VAL A 284 -14.76 10.69 -4.44
C VAL A 284 -15.68 10.95 -5.61
N SER A 285 -15.54 10.16 -6.68
CA SER A 285 -16.36 10.25 -7.91
C SER A 285 -17.81 9.83 -7.72
N THR A 286 -18.63 9.99 -8.74
CA THR A 286 -19.88 9.25 -8.90
C THR A 286 -19.59 7.75 -9.11
N VAL A 287 -20.63 6.91 -8.98
CA VAL A 287 -20.52 5.48 -9.28
C VAL A 287 -20.26 5.30 -10.78
N ALA A 288 -19.14 4.64 -11.09
CA ALA A 288 -18.79 4.24 -12.44
C ALA A 288 -19.01 2.73 -12.63
N THR A 289 -19.20 2.30 -13.88
CA THR A 289 -19.30 0.90 -14.25
C THR A 289 -18.29 0.56 -15.33
N GLY A 290 -17.41 -0.39 -15.02
CA GLY A 290 -16.37 -0.85 -15.94
C GLY A 290 -15.24 0.15 -16.19
N ALA A 291 -14.19 -0.33 -16.86
CA ALA A 291 -12.94 0.40 -17.08
C ALA A 291 -13.12 1.68 -17.93
N ALA A 292 -14.04 1.69 -18.89
CA ALA A 292 -14.26 2.82 -19.81
C ALA A 292 -14.70 4.11 -19.09
N GLN A 293 -15.35 4.02 -17.93
CA GLN A 293 -15.82 5.18 -17.17
C GLN A 293 -14.80 5.68 -16.13
N ILE A 294 -13.74 4.91 -15.87
CA ILE A 294 -12.72 5.27 -14.87
C ILE A 294 -12.04 6.62 -15.19
N PRO A 295 -11.69 6.98 -16.44
CA PRO A 295 -11.10 8.28 -16.74
C PRO A 295 -11.98 9.45 -16.32
N GLN A 296 -13.29 9.38 -16.62
CA GLN A 296 -14.24 10.41 -16.23
C GLN A 296 -14.39 10.47 -14.72
N ALA A 297 -14.59 9.31 -14.07
CA ALA A 297 -14.69 9.21 -12.62
C ALA A 297 -13.43 9.78 -11.90
N TYR A 298 -12.24 9.56 -12.46
CA TYR A 298 -11.01 10.17 -11.95
C TYR A 298 -11.02 11.70 -12.06
N GLN A 299 -11.48 12.26 -13.18
CA GLN A 299 -11.62 13.71 -13.31
C GLN A 299 -12.65 14.28 -12.32
N GLU A 300 -13.74 13.57 -12.10
CA GLU A 300 -14.75 13.91 -11.10
C GLU A 300 -14.17 13.94 -9.69
N ALA A 301 -13.45 12.88 -9.30
CA ALA A 301 -12.81 12.78 -7.99
C ALA A 301 -11.78 13.90 -7.76
N ARG A 302 -10.99 14.24 -8.79
CA ARG A 302 -10.05 15.36 -8.73
C ARG A 302 -10.76 16.71 -8.61
N ALA A 303 -11.83 16.90 -9.36
CA ALA A 303 -12.55 18.18 -9.41
C ALA A 303 -13.23 18.53 -8.08
N VAL A 304 -13.56 17.54 -7.25
CA VAL A 304 -14.18 17.80 -5.94
C VAL A 304 -13.16 18.02 -4.82
N LEU A 305 -11.88 17.77 -5.05
CA LEU A 305 -10.83 18.14 -4.09
C LEU A 305 -10.79 19.64 -3.77
N ASP A 306 -11.21 20.48 -4.73
CA ASP A 306 -11.28 21.93 -4.55
C ASP A 306 -12.29 22.35 -3.47
N PHE A 307 -13.20 21.46 -3.09
CA PHE A 307 -14.24 21.71 -2.09
C PHE A 307 -13.89 21.14 -0.70
N VAL A 308 -12.76 20.46 -0.58
CA VAL A 308 -12.30 19.95 0.72
C VAL A 308 -11.66 21.09 1.52
N PRO A 309 -12.02 21.28 2.80
CA PRO A 309 -11.43 22.28 3.70
C PRO A 309 -9.90 22.16 3.81
N GLU A 310 -9.23 23.25 4.23
CA GLU A 310 -7.76 23.26 4.39
C GLU A 310 -7.27 22.24 5.42
N GLU A 311 -8.07 21.97 6.42
CA GLU A 311 -7.79 21.01 7.49
C GLU A 311 -7.81 19.55 6.99
N GLY A 312 -8.33 19.30 5.80
CA GLY A 312 -8.57 17.98 5.23
C GLY A 312 -10.04 17.55 5.32
N GLY A 313 -10.32 16.36 4.85
CA GLY A 313 -11.68 15.81 4.83
C GLY A 313 -12.00 15.05 3.54
N VAL A 314 -13.27 14.66 3.37
CA VAL A 314 -13.76 13.95 2.20
C VAL A 314 -14.86 14.76 1.51
N ALA A 315 -14.65 15.04 0.22
CA ALA A 315 -15.69 15.56 -0.68
C ALA A 315 -16.17 14.42 -1.60
N ALA A 316 -17.41 13.98 -1.44
CA ALA A 316 -17.92 12.81 -2.14
C ALA A 316 -19.14 13.17 -3.00
N LEU A 317 -19.04 12.97 -4.32
CA LEU A 317 -20.15 13.22 -5.25
C LEU A 317 -21.40 12.39 -4.95
N PRO A 318 -21.35 11.15 -4.47
CA PRO A 318 -22.54 10.42 -4.06
C PRO A 318 -23.38 11.10 -2.97
N ARG A 319 -22.80 12.05 -2.22
CA ARG A 319 -23.46 12.81 -1.14
C ARG A 319 -23.92 14.20 -1.57
N ILE A 320 -23.66 14.58 -2.81
CA ILE A 320 -23.94 15.92 -3.34
C ILE A 320 -25.11 15.81 -4.31
N THR A 321 -26.12 16.67 -4.13
CA THR A 321 -27.24 16.77 -5.08
C THR A 321 -26.79 17.49 -6.36
N PRO A 322 -27.47 17.26 -7.52
CA PRO A 322 -27.17 17.99 -8.74
C PRO A 322 -27.19 19.51 -8.56
N PHE A 323 -28.10 20.03 -7.76
CA PHE A 323 -28.20 21.45 -7.44
C PHE A 323 -26.94 21.95 -6.69
N GLN A 324 -26.50 21.23 -5.66
CA GLN A 324 -25.28 21.55 -4.94
C GLN A 324 -24.05 21.49 -5.85
N TYR A 325 -23.97 20.47 -6.72
CA TYR A 325 -22.87 20.35 -7.68
C TYR A 325 -22.81 21.54 -8.65
N LEU A 326 -23.97 21.97 -9.20
CA LEU A 326 -24.02 23.13 -10.09
C LEU A 326 -23.58 24.41 -9.38
N ALA A 327 -23.99 24.61 -8.12
CA ALA A 327 -23.54 25.74 -7.32
C ALA A 327 -22.02 25.72 -7.06
N LEU A 328 -21.44 24.54 -6.80
CA LEU A 328 -20.00 24.37 -6.62
C LEU A 328 -19.20 24.66 -7.89
N LYS A 329 -19.75 24.36 -9.07
CA LYS A 329 -19.12 24.57 -10.38
C LYS A 329 -19.38 25.96 -10.98
N ALA A 330 -20.17 26.81 -10.30
CA ALA A 330 -20.48 28.12 -10.76
C ALA A 330 -19.23 29.01 -10.84
N ASP A 331 -19.07 29.68 -11.98
CA ASP A 331 -18.00 30.65 -12.23
C ASP A 331 -18.32 32.03 -11.64
N ASP A 332 -17.41 32.97 -11.81
CA ASP A 332 -17.60 34.34 -11.34
C ASP A 332 -18.75 35.03 -12.06
N THR A 333 -19.04 34.65 -13.30
CA THR A 333 -20.17 35.19 -14.06
C THR A 333 -21.49 34.81 -13.37
N ALA A 334 -21.67 33.52 -13.01
CA ALA A 334 -22.87 33.07 -12.30
C ALA A 334 -23.04 33.80 -10.94
N ARG A 335 -21.94 34.06 -10.26
CA ARG A 335 -21.91 34.79 -8.98
C ARG A 335 -22.27 36.27 -9.17
N ASN A 336 -21.75 36.89 -10.22
CA ASN A 336 -22.03 38.31 -10.55
C ASN A 336 -23.48 38.54 -11.04
N LEU A 337 -24.19 37.50 -11.47
CA LEU A 337 -25.61 37.57 -11.83
C LEU A 337 -26.54 37.62 -10.61
N VAL A 338 -26.05 37.29 -9.40
CA VAL A 338 -26.84 37.41 -8.17
C VAL A 338 -27.11 38.89 -7.87
N ASP A 339 -28.36 39.23 -7.63
CA ASP A 339 -28.77 40.60 -7.26
C ASP A 339 -27.94 41.09 -6.07
N PRO A 340 -27.28 42.28 -6.17
CA PRO A 340 -26.45 42.84 -5.09
C PRO A 340 -27.17 42.96 -3.73
N ARG A 341 -28.51 43.15 -3.73
CA ARG A 341 -29.30 43.20 -2.50
C ARG A 341 -29.34 41.87 -1.79
N ILE A 342 -29.37 40.75 -2.56
CA ILE A 342 -29.34 39.40 -2.00
C ILE A 342 -27.93 39.14 -1.44
N THR A 343 -26.89 39.46 -2.19
CA THR A 343 -25.49 39.27 -1.74
C THR A 343 -25.19 40.05 -0.45
N SER A 344 -25.68 41.33 -0.37
CA SER A 344 -25.54 42.15 0.85
C SER A 344 -26.28 41.51 2.04
N LEU A 345 -27.51 41.03 1.84
CA LEU A 345 -28.28 40.37 2.89
C LEU A 345 -27.54 39.13 3.40
N LEU A 346 -27.03 38.27 2.50
CA LEU A 346 -26.36 37.00 2.87
C LEU A 346 -25.07 37.28 3.67
N SER A 347 -24.26 38.26 3.22
CA SER A 347 -23.02 38.61 3.90
C SER A 347 -23.26 39.17 5.30
N GLU A 348 -24.24 40.07 5.46
CA GLU A 348 -24.60 40.58 6.76
C GLU A 348 -25.26 39.55 7.67
N ASP A 349 -26.11 38.68 7.13
CA ASP A 349 -26.76 37.62 7.88
C ASP A 349 -25.73 36.63 8.41
N ARG A 350 -24.73 36.26 7.59
CA ARG A 350 -23.62 35.40 8.01
C ARG A 350 -22.86 35.98 9.19
N ALA A 351 -22.57 37.26 9.16
CA ALA A 351 -21.90 37.98 10.28
C ALA A 351 -22.73 38.00 11.58
N ARG A 352 -24.05 37.76 11.50
CA ARG A 352 -25.02 37.76 12.60
C ARG A 352 -25.55 36.37 12.96
N GLY A 353 -24.87 35.30 12.52
CA GLY A 353 -25.24 33.92 12.84
C GLY A 353 -26.20 33.24 11.86
N GLY A 354 -26.48 33.82 10.67
CA GLY A 354 -27.16 33.13 9.56
C GLY A 354 -28.66 32.84 9.76
N VAL A 355 -29.31 33.58 10.62
CA VAL A 355 -30.70 33.28 11.00
C VAL A 355 -31.74 33.47 9.86
N LEU A 356 -31.49 34.40 8.93
CA LEU A 356 -32.34 34.62 7.77
C LEU A 356 -32.13 33.52 6.72
N THR A 357 -30.90 33.19 6.44
CA THR A 357 -30.51 32.09 5.55
C THR A 357 -31.08 30.76 6.04
N ALA A 358 -30.94 30.48 7.35
CA ALA A 358 -31.58 29.30 7.98
C ALA A 358 -33.13 29.27 7.81
N THR A 359 -33.77 30.45 7.89
CA THR A 359 -35.21 30.55 7.71
C THR A 359 -35.64 30.25 6.27
N ILE A 360 -34.89 30.73 5.25
CA ILE A 360 -35.14 30.42 3.84
C ILE A 360 -35.03 28.91 3.61
N ARG A 361 -33.97 28.28 4.08
CA ARG A 361 -33.74 26.84 3.96
C ARG A 361 -34.80 26.00 4.65
N ALA A 362 -35.14 26.34 5.90
CA ALA A 362 -36.14 25.62 6.65
C ALA A 362 -37.55 25.73 6.00
N PHE A 363 -37.89 26.89 5.43
CA PHE A 363 -39.13 27.10 4.74
C PHE A 363 -39.20 26.28 3.44
N ALA A 364 -38.12 26.25 2.64
CA ALA A 364 -38.06 25.40 1.46
C ALA A 364 -38.13 23.91 1.82
N ALA A 365 -37.38 23.47 2.84
CA ALA A 365 -37.37 22.08 3.29
C ALA A 365 -38.66 21.62 3.97
N ALA A 366 -39.52 22.55 4.37
CA ALA A 366 -40.84 22.29 4.93
C ALA A 366 -41.94 22.39 3.88
N ASP A 367 -41.65 22.23 2.59
CA ASP A 367 -42.61 22.32 1.50
C ASP A 367 -43.47 23.60 1.55
N LEU A 368 -42.85 24.72 1.84
CA LEU A 368 -43.44 26.06 1.97
C LEU A 368 -44.42 26.19 3.14
N ASN A 369 -44.36 25.30 4.10
CA ASN A 369 -45.19 25.35 5.31
C ASN A 369 -44.48 26.14 6.42
N LEU A 370 -44.97 27.33 6.71
CA LEU A 370 -44.36 28.22 7.71
C LEU A 370 -44.40 27.67 9.14
N ARG A 371 -45.46 26.93 9.50
CA ARG A 371 -45.55 26.35 10.85
C ARG A 371 -44.51 25.26 11.05
N THR A 372 -44.39 24.33 10.09
CA THR A 372 -43.41 23.28 10.10
C THR A 372 -41.98 23.85 10.05
N ALA A 373 -41.73 24.90 9.26
CA ALA A 373 -40.45 25.60 9.24
C ALA A 373 -40.08 26.21 10.59
N ALA A 374 -41.07 26.85 11.26
CA ALA A 374 -40.86 27.43 12.59
C ALA A 374 -40.57 26.38 13.65
N GLU A 375 -41.27 25.23 13.62
CA GLU A 375 -41.02 24.07 14.50
C GLU A 375 -39.61 23.52 14.31
N ARG A 376 -39.15 23.32 13.07
CA ARG A 376 -37.75 22.87 12.75
C ARG A 376 -36.69 23.84 13.26
N LEU A 377 -36.99 25.13 13.24
CA LEU A 377 -36.07 26.17 13.74
C LEU A 377 -36.23 26.41 15.25
N GLN A 378 -37.15 25.73 15.92
CA GLN A 378 -37.48 25.93 17.35
C GLN A 378 -37.84 27.38 17.68
N ILE A 379 -38.60 28.06 16.81
CA ILE A 379 -39.08 29.42 17.00
C ILE A 379 -40.61 29.53 16.88
N HIS A 380 -41.14 30.60 17.42
CA HIS A 380 -42.56 30.86 17.25
C HIS A 380 -42.89 31.21 15.78
N PRO A 381 -44.06 30.78 15.21
CA PRO A 381 -44.48 31.11 13.85
C PRO A 381 -44.45 32.61 13.51
N ASN A 382 -44.80 33.47 14.45
CA ASN A 382 -44.74 34.93 14.27
C ASN A 382 -43.29 35.41 14.04
N THR A 383 -42.32 34.79 14.71
CA THR A 383 -40.88 35.10 14.51
C THR A 383 -40.45 34.67 13.11
N ALA A 384 -40.87 33.50 12.66
CA ALA A 384 -40.61 33.06 11.30
C ALA A 384 -41.23 33.99 10.26
N GLN A 385 -42.46 34.40 10.46
CA GLN A 385 -43.16 35.37 9.59
C GLN A 385 -42.49 36.73 9.56
N TYR A 386 -42.00 37.22 10.72
CA TYR A 386 -41.21 38.44 10.79
C TYR A 386 -39.93 38.34 9.98
N ARG A 387 -39.20 37.24 10.11
CA ARG A 387 -37.98 37.02 9.34
C ARG A 387 -38.24 36.95 7.83
N MET A 388 -39.30 36.26 7.40
CA MET A 388 -39.73 36.22 5.99
C MET A 388 -40.03 37.61 5.43
N ARG A 389 -40.78 38.44 6.18
CA ARG A 389 -41.08 39.83 5.80
C ARG A 389 -39.77 40.62 5.65
N ARG A 390 -38.84 40.51 6.58
CA ARG A 390 -37.53 41.19 6.55
C ARG A 390 -36.71 40.78 5.33
N ILE A 391 -36.72 39.50 4.94
CA ILE A 391 -36.08 39.01 3.73
C ILE A 391 -36.66 39.70 2.50
N GLN A 392 -38.00 39.72 2.39
CA GLN A 392 -38.71 40.34 1.30
C GLN A 392 -38.44 41.85 1.19
N GLU A 393 -38.47 42.57 2.31
CA GLU A 393 -38.20 44.01 2.36
C GLU A 393 -36.76 44.33 1.89
N ARG A 394 -35.80 43.49 2.23
CA ARG A 394 -34.39 43.73 1.91
C ARG A 394 -33.98 43.28 0.50
N THR A 395 -34.55 42.19 0.01
CA THR A 395 -34.18 41.62 -1.29
C THR A 395 -35.18 41.95 -2.40
N GLY A 396 -36.39 42.35 -2.06
CA GLY A 396 -37.50 42.49 -3.01
C GLY A 396 -38.04 41.15 -3.50
N ARG A 397 -37.59 40.02 -2.94
CA ARG A 397 -38.00 38.65 -3.33
C ARG A 397 -38.98 38.08 -2.32
N SER A 398 -40.07 37.47 -2.82
CA SER A 398 -41.11 36.85 -1.99
C SER A 398 -40.83 35.34 -1.84
N LEU A 399 -40.70 34.85 -0.60
CA LEU A 399 -40.58 33.41 -0.36
C LEU A 399 -41.83 32.61 -0.75
N ARG A 400 -42.97 33.29 -1.05
CA ARG A 400 -44.18 32.65 -1.56
C ARG A 400 -44.20 32.48 -3.09
N SER A 401 -43.33 33.18 -3.79
CA SER A 401 -43.05 32.97 -5.22
C SER A 401 -42.03 31.90 -5.41
N ILE A 402 -42.34 30.84 -6.13
CA ILE A 402 -41.39 29.73 -6.40
C ILE A 402 -40.16 30.27 -7.12
N ASN A 403 -40.30 31.15 -8.10
CA ASN A 403 -39.19 31.72 -8.84
C ASN A 403 -38.25 32.53 -7.93
N ASP A 404 -38.80 33.39 -7.06
CA ASP A 404 -38.02 34.18 -6.14
C ASP A 404 -37.32 33.31 -5.08
N LEU A 405 -37.99 32.26 -4.61
CA LEU A 405 -37.41 31.31 -3.66
C LEU A 405 -36.25 30.52 -4.29
N VAL A 406 -36.39 30.06 -5.54
CA VAL A 406 -35.33 29.39 -6.29
C VAL A 406 -34.16 30.33 -6.44
N GLU A 407 -34.38 31.61 -6.82
CA GLU A 407 -33.30 32.62 -6.95
C GLU A 407 -32.57 32.82 -5.61
N LEU A 408 -33.30 32.93 -4.49
CA LEU A 408 -32.70 33.02 -3.15
C LEU A 408 -31.92 31.76 -2.78
N LEU A 409 -32.41 30.56 -3.08
CA LEU A 409 -31.73 29.31 -2.80
C LEU A 409 -30.46 29.16 -3.65
N VAL A 410 -30.51 29.55 -4.93
CA VAL A 410 -29.32 29.58 -5.79
C VAL A 410 -28.29 30.56 -5.25
N ALA A 411 -28.71 31.78 -4.89
CA ALA A 411 -27.80 32.78 -4.31
C ALA A 411 -27.15 32.29 -3.02
N ILE A 412 -27.92 31.64 -2.15
CA ILE A 412 -27.40 31.02 -0.91
C ILE A 412 -26.37 29.93 -1.26
N ALA A 413 -26.67 29.04 -2.20
CA ALA A 413 -25.77 27.97 -2.58
C ALA A 413 -24.47 28.51 -3.19
N LEU A 414 -24.54 29.52 -4.04
CA LEU A 414 -23.37 30.21 -4.61
C LEU A 414 -22.53 30.93 -3.55
N HIS A 415 -23.18 31.53 -2.56
CA HIS A 415 -22.51 32.20 -1.45
C HIS A 415 -21.80 31.23 -0.51
N ASP A 416 -22.39 30.04 -0.26
CA ASP A 416 -21.76 29.00 0.57
C ASP A 416 -20.64 28.27 -0.17
N ALA A 417 -20.78 28.13 -1.48
CA ALA A 417 -19.79 27.51 -2.37
C ALA A 417 -18.64 28.44 -2.75
N LEU A 418 -18.38 29.52 -1.96
CA LEU A 418 -17.20 30.35 -2.17
C LEU A 418 -15.96 29.46 -2.09
N PRO A 419 -15.12 29.41 -3.17
CA PRO A 419 -13.95 28.54 -3.18
C PRO A 419 -13.05 28.93 -2.02
N THR A 420 -12.81 28.02 -1.12
CA THR A 420 -11.59 28.07 -0.33
C THR A 420 -10.45 27.98 -1.36
N ASN A 421 -9.60 29.01 -1.45
CA ASN A 421 -8.41 29.08 -2.32
C ASN A 421 -7.43 27.90 -2.11
N ALA A 422 -7.77 26.97 -1.26
CA ALA A 422 -7.02 25.82 -0.82
C ALA A 422 -6.87 24.74 -1.89
N GLY A 423 -7.91 24.43 -2.64
CA GLY A 423 -7.89 23.34 -3.60
C GLY A 423 -7.01 23.63 -4.82
N GLN A 424 -7.16 24.83 -5.41
CA GLN A 424 -6.32 25.25 -6.53
C GLN A 424 -4.84 25.37 -6.16
N LYS A 425 -4.53 25.83 -4.93
CA LYS A 425 -3.16 25.86 -4.42
C LYS A 425 -2.56 24.47 -4.20
N ARG A 426 -3.37 23.49 -3.77
CA ARG A 426 -2.92 22.11 -3.55
C ARG A 426 -2.58 21.38 -4.85
N LEU A 427 -3.44 21.51 -5.87
CA LEU A 427 -3.18 20.95 -7.20
C LEU A 427 -1.96 21.61 -7.87
N ALA A 428 -1.80 22.92 -7.73
CA ALA A 428 -0.65 23.67 -8.25
C ALA A 428 0.64 23.31 -7.50
N ALA A 429 0.60 23.16 -6.18
CA ALA A 429 1.74 22.70 -5.38
C ALA A 429 2.16 21.27 -5.76
N ALA A 430 1.19 20.35 -5.89
CA ALA A 430 1.42 18.99 -6.35
C ALA A 430 2.00 18.91 -7.77
N THR A 431 1.67 19.88 -8.64
CA THR A 431 2.20 19.96 -10.01
C THR A 431 3.60 20.60 -10.07
N ASN A 432 3.91 21.53 -9.16
CA ASN A 432 5.23 22.18 -9.08
C ASN A 432 6.29 21.29 -8.41
N GLU A 433 5.96 20.49 -7.41
CA GLU A 433 6.88 19.49 -6.85
C GLU A 433 7.36 18.49 -7.90
N SER A 434 6.49 18.15 -8.87
CA SER A 434 6.88 17.26 -9.98
C SER A 434 7.79 17.89 -11.03
N ARG A 435 7.82 19.22 -11.17
CA ARG A 435 8.76 19.94 -12.07
C ARG A 435 10.14 20.14 -11.45
N GLY A 436 10.23 20.36 -10.14
CA GLY A 436 11.50 20.53 -9.43
C GLY A 436 12.38 19.27 -9.38
N ILE A 437 11.79 18.06 -9.45
CA ILE A 437 12.52 16.79 -9.43
C ILE A 437 13.09 16.43 -10.82
N SER A 438 12.52 16.95 -11.90
CA SER A 438 13.04 16.72 -13.28
C SER A 438 14.31 17.50 -13.56
N ASP A 439 14.49 18.68 -12.97
CA ASP A 439 15.66 19.54 -13.22
C ASP A 439 16.92 19.11 -12.45
N VAL A 440 16.79 18.33 -11.38
CA VAL A 440 17.94 17.84 -10.58
C VAL A 440 18.60 16.60 -11.20
N ARG A 441 17.91 15.87 -12.11
CA ARG A 441 18.48 14.67 -12.78
C ARG A 441 19.28 14.94 -14.05
N SER A 442 19.31 16.18 -14.54
CA SER A 442 20.04 16.55 -15.77
C SER A 442 21.48 17.06 -15.55
N PHE A 443 22.00 17.04 -14.30
CA PHE A 443 23.32 17.58 -13.96
C PHE A 443 24.38 16.54 -13.53
N HIS A 444 24.19 15.23 -13.82
CA HIS A 444 25.23 14.25 -13.56
C HIS A 444 25.41 13.27 -14.74
N GLU A 445 26.04 13.76 -15.83
CA GLU A 445 26.87 12.94 -16.72
C GLU A 445 28.30 13.46 -16.63
N PRO A 446 29.26 12.67 -16.15
CA PRO A 446 30.69 13.00 -16.29
C PRO A 446 31.17 12.58 -17.68
N ARG A 447 31.93 13.49 -18.28
CA ARG A 447 32.74 13.24 -19.46
C ARG A 447 33.87 12.26 -19.20
#